data_4b7a2f9f8fd6c0bd3ee8dd51a0a18f74
#
_entry.id   4b7a2f9f8fd6c0bd3ee8dd51a0a18f74
#
_cell.length_a   1.000
_cell.length_b   1.000
_cell.length_c   1.000
_cell.angle_alpha   90.00
_cell.angle_beta   90.00
_cell.angle_gamma   90.00
#
_symmetry.space_group_name_H-M   'P 1'
#
loop_
_entity.id
_entity.type
_entity.pdbx_description
1 polymer ?
#
loop_
_entity_poly.entity_id
_entity_poly.type
_entity_poly.pdbx_seq_one_letter_code
_entity_poly.pdbx_strand_id
1 'polypeptide(L)'
;HVQKAPASITKILTALVVIENSSLDDTVTFSHDAVYNVEDGSGNKNAIEEGDTLSVRDCLYLLLMRSSNQAANALAEHVGGSRDGFVKMMNEKTAELGCENSHFANPSGLNDDTQLTSVYDMALIASAAYKNDTLLTISKDKSYRLPATKNNPDGVTIQPEHKLLITTDTESPNYYPYAVAGKTGYTSVAGQTLVTYAIKDDRRQIAVTMKSTQATHYQDTIALLDFGFLRFENVNISENETAYTSGDQPVQIGDNSYQPSDLSMDTSAVITIPKDASFADAEKTVITDL
;
A
#
# COMPACT_ATOMS: atom_id res chain seq x y z
N HIS A 1 13.82 6.48 12.53
CA HIS A 1 12.76 6.75 11.55
C HIS A 1 12.13 8.12 11.81
N VAL A 2 12.13 9.00 10.80
CA VAL A 2 11.60 10.37 10.93
C VAL A 2 10.13 10.38 10.56
N GLN A 3 9.29 10.82 11.50
CA GLN A 3 7.84 10.96 11.27
C GLN A 3 7.53 12.21 10.44
N LYS A 4 6.59 12.08 9.51
CA LYS A 4 6.05 13.14 8.64
C LYS A 4 4.56 12.95 8.42
N ALA A 5 3.87 14.03 8.07
CA ALA A 5 2.49 13.96 7.62
C ALA A 5 2.42 13.18 6.29
N PRO A 6 1.55 12.17 6.19
CA PRO A 6 1.47 11.27 5.02
C PRO A 6 0.71 11.89 3.84
N ALA A 7 -0.20 12.81 4.06
CA ALA A 7 -1.21 13.18 3.08
C ALA A 7 -1.98 11.94 2.58
N SER A 8 -2.46 11.98 1.34
CA SER A 8 -3.35 10.95 0.78
C SER A 8 -2.70 9.58 0.51
N ILE A 9 -1.40 9.37 0.80
CA ILE A 9 -0.87 7.99 0.82
C ILE A 9 -1.46 7.17 1.97
N THR A 10 -2.02 7.82 3.00
CA THR A 10 -2.88 7.22 4.04
C THR A 10 -3.96 6.31 3.47
N LYS A 11 -4.51 6.66 2.30
CA LYS A 11 -5.61 5.93 1.68
C LYS A 11 -5.25 4.48 1.28
N ILE A 12 -3.98 4.14 1.24
CA ILE A 12 -3.53 2.74 1.08
C ILE A 12 -3.91 1.93 2.32
N LEU A 13 -3.66 2.46 3.52
CA LEU A 13 -4.08 1.82 4.78
C LEU A 13 -5.61 1.76 4.88
N THR A 14 -6.28 2.86 4.54
CA THR A 14 -7.76 2.91 4.51
C THR A 14 -8.32 1.82 3.62
N ALA A 15 -7.79 1.66 2.40
CA ALA A 15 -8.23 0.62 1.48
C ALA A 15 -7.97 -0.79 2.02
N LEU A 16 -6.82 -1.03 2.67
CA LEU A 16 -6.49 -2.32 3.28
C LEU A 16 -7.48 -2.67 4.39
N VAL A 17 -7.72 -1.75 5.32
CA VAL A 17 -8.67 -1.98 6.43
C VAL A 17 -10.10 -2.21 5.90
N VAL A 18 -10.52 -1.47 4.89
CA VAL A 18 -11.85 -1.64 4.26
C VAL A 18 -11.99 -3.03 3.65
N ILE A 19 -11.01 -3.47 2.85
CA ILE A 19 -11.10 -4.73 2.11
C ILE A 19 -11.05 -5.95 3.01
N GLU A 20 -10.43 -5.82 4.17
CA GLU A 20 -10.37 -6.89 5.18
C GLU A 20 -11.65 -7.00 6.02
N ASN A 21 -12.50 -5.97 6.05
CA ASN A 21 -13.64 -5.86 6.96
C ASN A 21 -14.99 -5.64 6.29
N SER A 22 -15.07 -5.68 4.95
CA SER A 22 -16.33 -5.51 4.21
C SER A 22 -16.36 -6.30 2.92
N SER A 23 -17.56 -6.55 2.39
CA SER A 23 -17.74 -7.09 1.05
C SER A 23 -17.63 -5.99 0.00
N LEU A 24 -17.00 -6.29 -1.14
CA LEU A 24 -16.90 -5.34 -2.25
C LEU A 24 -18.26 -4.90 -2.82
N ASP A 25 -19.28 -5.73 -2.65
CA ASP A 25 -20.62 -5.49 -3.17
C ASP A 25 -21.56 -4.84 -2.16
N ASP A 26 -21.08 -4.58 -0.92
CA ASP A 26 -21.83 -3.82 0.09
C ASP A 26 -22.12 -2.41 -0.42
N THR A 27 -23.29 -1.90 -0.07
CA THR A 27 -23.70 -0.54 -0.43
C THR A 27 -23.24 0.47 0.59
N VAL A 28 -22.45 1.43 0.17
CA VAL A 28 -21.98 2.58 0.93
C VAL A 28 -22.88 3.76 0.64
N THR A 29 -23.46 4.36 1.68
CA THR A 29 -24.25 5.60 1.56
C THR A 29 -23.38 6.78 2.02
N PHE A 30 -23.32 7.82 1.21
CA PHE A 30 -22.60 9.04 1.55
C PHE A 30 -23.47 9.91 2.48
N SER A 31 -23.09 9.96 3.75
CA SER A 31 -23.72 10.81 4.75
C SER A 31 -23.39 12.29 4.54
N HIS A 32 -24.14 13.19 5.18
CA HIS A 32 -23.81 14.60 5.25
C HIS A 32 -22.37 14.82 5.76
N ASP A 33 -22.01 14.11 6.83
CA ASP A 33 -20.70 14.22 7.45
C ASP A 33 -19.58 13.72 6.52
N ALA A 34 -19.79 12.61 5.84
CA ALA A 34 -18.81 12.09 4.87
C ALA A 34 -18.53 13.04 3.73
N VAL A 35 -19.55 13.80 3.26
CA VAL A 35 -19.43 14.70 2.11
C VAL A 35 -18.88 16.05 2.50
N TYR A 36 -19.39 16.67 3.57
CA TYR A 36 -19.16 18.08 3.89
C TYR A 36 -18.18 18.31 5.06
N ASN A 37 -17.99 17.35 5.94
CA ASN A 37 -17.00 17.46 7.01
C ASN A 37 -15.62 16.99 6.53
N VAL A 38 -15.06 17.75 5.62
CA VAL A 38 -13.70 17.61 5.07
C VAL A 38 -12.96 18.94 5.27
N GLU A 39 -11.63 18.89 5.25
CA GLU A 39 -10.80 20.09 5.37
C GLU A 39 -11.12 21.09 4.24
N ASP A 40 -11.22 22.38 4.59
CA ASP A 40 -11.45 23.46 3.63
C ASP A 40 -10.41 23.44 2.52
N GLY A 41 -10.90 23.57 1.27
CA GLY A 41 -10.06 23.55 0.07
C GLY A 41 -9.63 22.15 -0.39
N SER A 42 -10.01 21.08 0.30
CA SER A 42 -9.68 19.71 -0.12
C SER A 42 -10.43 19.24 -1.37
N GLY A 43 -11.51 19.92 -1.74
CA GLY A 43 -12.29 19.69 -2.95
C GLY A 43 -13.14 18.41 -2.93
N ASN A 44 -14.09 18.36 -3.86
CA ASN A 44 -14.92 17.19 -4.15
C ASN A 44 -14.81 16.88 -5.67
N LYS A 45 -13.75 16.18 -6.06
CA LYS A 45 -13.36 16.01 -7.46
C LYS A 45 -14.39 15.28 -8.33
N ASN A 46 -15.24 14.47 -7.71
CA ASN A 46 -16.26 13.68 -8.41
C ASN A 46 -17.67 14.15 -8.11
N ALA A 47 -17.81 15.32 -7.47
CA ALA A 47 -19.09 15.95 -7.15
C ALA A 47 -20.08 14.97 -6.46
N ILE A 48 -19.57 14.19 -5.51
CA ILE A 48 -20.39 13.29 -4.69
C ILE A 48 -21.28 14.11 -3.75
N GLU A 49 -22.54 13.75 -3.67
CA GLU A 49 -23.53 14.43 -2.84
C GLU A 49 -24.04 13.55 -1.71
N GLU A 50 -24.53 14.20 -0.66
CA GLU A 50 -25.24 13.49 0.43
C GLU A 50 -26.37 12.62 -0.11
N GLY A 51 -26.41 11.37 0.34
CA GLY A 51 -27.38 10.37 -0.08
C GLY A 51 -27.07 9.70 -1.42
N ASP A 52 -25.92 10.00 -2.07
CA ASP A 52 -25.39 9.13 -3.11
C ASP A 52 -25.09 7.75 -2.52
N THR A 53 -25.24 6.71 -3.33
CA THR A 53 -24.92 5.34 -2.97
C THR A 53 -24.01 4.72 -4.02
N LEU A 54 -22.94 4.09 -3.56
CA LEU A 54 -21.98 3.35 -4.40
C LEU A 54 -21.64 2.03 -3.71
N SER A 55 -21.14 1.05 -4.47
CA SER A 55 -20.57 -0.14 -3.83
C SER A 55 -19.25 0.17 -3.12
N VAL A 56 -18.83 -0.68 -2.17
CA VAL A 56 -17.48 -0.61 -1.57
C VAL A 56 -16.43 -0.62 -2.69
N ARG A 57 -16.60 -1.44 -3.71
CA ARG A 57 -15.73 -1.48 -4.90
C ARG A 57 -15.61 -0.12 -5.58
N ASP A 58 -16.72 0.53 -5.89
CA ASP A 58 -16.74 1.85 -6.53
C ASP A 58 -16.05 2.91 -5.66
N CYS A 59 -16.32 2.86 -4.34
CA CYS A 59 -15.68 3.75 -3.37
C CYS A 59 -14.16 3.52 -3.28
N LEU A 60 -13.67 2.28 -3.37
CA LEU A 60 -12.24 1.97 -3.41
C LEU A 60 -11.57 2.51 -4.67
N TYR A 61 -12.23 2.44 -5.84
CA TYR A 61 -11.73 3.07 -7.06
C TYR A 61 -11.69 4.60 -6.93
N LEU A 62 -12.72 5.23 -6.37
CA LEU A 62 -12.72 6.67 -6.07
C LEU A 62 -11.59 7.04 -5.11
N LEU A 63 -11.40 6.26 -4.05
CA LEU A 63 -10.38 6.45 -3.03
C LEU A 63 -8.96 6.42 -3.62
N LEU A 64 -8.67 5.40 -4.42
CA LEU A 64 -7.31 5.14 -4.90
C LEU A 64 -6.98 5.93 -6.18
N MET A 65 -7.91 6.01 -7.15
CA MET A 65 -7.67 6.70 -8.42
C MET A 65 -7.83 8.21 -8.31
N ARG A 66 -8.89 8.68 -7.62
CA ARG A 66 -9.23 10.11 -7.53
C ARG A 66 -8.86 10.74 -6.20
N SER A 67 -8.35 9.94 -5.27
CA SER A 67 -8.00 10.44 -3.94
C SER A 67 -9.18 11.08 -3.20
N SER A 68 -10.42 10.58 -3.40
CA SER A 68 -11.63 11.14 -2.82
C SER A 68 -11.61 11.07 -1.29
N ASN A 69 -11.71 12.23 -0.65
CA ASN A 69 -11.83 12.33 0.81
C ASN A 69 -13.23 11.92 1.26
N GLN A 70 -14.24 12.23 0.44
CA GLN A 70 -15.63 11.81 0.68
C GLN A 70 -15.75 10.30 0.69
N ALA A 71 -15.12 9.61 -0.27
CA ALA A 71 -15.11 8.14 -0.28
C ALA A 71 -14.34 7.55 0.92
N ALA A 72 -13.24 8.20 1.35
CA ALA A 72 -12.52 7.77 2.55
C ALA A 72 -13.42 7.84 3.81
N ASN A 73 -14.14 8.94 3.97
CA ASN A 73 -15.04 9.15 5.10
C ASN A 73 -16.24 8.18 5.05
N ALA A 74 -16.89 8.04 3.89
CA ALA A 74 -18.06 7.15 3.75
C ALA A 74 -17.69 5.68 3.98
N LEU A 75 -16.54 5.23 3.47
CA LEU A 75 -16.02 3.89 3.74
C LEU A 75 -15.70 3.70 5.24
N ALA A 76 -15.13 4.72 5.88
CA ALA A 76 -14.83 4.67 7.31
C ALA A 76 -16.10 4.57 8.15
N GLU A 77 -17.14 5.33 7.82
CA GLU A 77 -18.44 5.23 8.48
C GLU A 77 -19.10 3.87 8.27
N HIS A 78 -19.02 3.34 7.03
CA HIS A 78 -19.60 2.04 6.68
C HIS A 78 -18.94 0.89 7.45
N VAL A 79 -17.61 0.85 7.52
CA VAL A 79 -16.84 -0.25 8.10
C VAL A 79 -16.70 -0.08 9.63
N GLY A 80 -16.38 1.11 10.08
CA GLY A 80 -16.11 1.40 11.51
C GLY A 80 -17.34 1.78 12.32
N GLY A 81 -18.51 1.93 11.67
CA GLY A 81 -19.72 2.48 12.30
C GLY A 81 -19.64 3.98 12.63
N SER A 82 -18.43 4.52 12.58
CA SER A 82 -18.10 5.94 12.69
C SER A 82 -16.66 6.15 12.19
N ARG A 83 -16.28 7.41 11.88
CA ARG A 83 -14.88 7.72 11.51
C ARG A 83 -13.92 7.41 12.65
N ASP A 84 -14.29 7.70 13.91
CA ASP A 84 -13.45 7.40 15.08
C ASP A 84 -13.29 5.89 15.28
N GLY A 85 -14.36 5.10 15.08
CA GLY A 85 -14.30 3.65 15.12
C GLY A 85 -13.35 3.09 14.06
N PHE A 86 -13.39 3.64 12.85
CA PHE A 86 -12.50 3.25 11.77
C PHE A 86 -11.04 3.66 12.02
N VAL A 87 -10.80 4.86 12.56
CA VAL A 87 -9.46 5.33 12.96
C VAL A 87 -8.83 4.37 13.98
N LYS A 88 -9.62 3.86 14.93
CA LYS A 88 -9.15 2.83 15.85
C LYS A 88 -8.70 1.58 15.10
N MET A 89 -9.50 1.07 14.15
CA MET A 89 -9.13 -0.08 13.31
C MET A 89 -7.86 0.19 12.48
N MET A 90 -7.67 1.40 11.94
CA MET A 90 -6.45 1.79 11.24
C MET A 90 -5.21 1.67 12.14
N ASN A 91 -5.27 2.18 13.36
CA ASN A 91 -4.15 2.15 14.30
C ASN A 91 -3.90 0.72 14.85
N GLU A 92 -4.93 -0.10 15.03
CA GLU A 92 -4.80 -1.52 15.34
C GLU A 92 -4.08 -2.26 14.20
N LYS A 93 -4.46 -2.01 12.93
CA LYS A 93 -3.79 -2.59 11.76
C LYS A 93 -2.33 -2.17 11.65
N THR A 94 -1.98 -0.91 11.93
CA THR A 94 -0.58 -0.48 11.91
C THR A 94 0.25 -1.16 13.00
N ALA A 95 -0.31 -1.37 14.18
CA ALA A 95 0.36 -2.13 15.25
C ALA A 95 0.57 -3.60 14.85
N GLU A 96 -0.43 -4.24 14.24
CA GLU A 96 -0.34 -5.61 13.71
C GLU A 96 0.78 -5.74 12.66
N LEU A 97 0.96 -4.70 11.82
CA LEU A 97 1.99 -4.67 10.78
C LEU A 97 3.39 -4.31 11.31
N GLY A 98 3.53 -4.06 12.62
CA GLY A 98 4.81 -3.68 13.23
C GLY A 98 5.23 -2.23 12.94
N CYS A 99 4.28 -1.34 12.67
CA CYS A 99 4.55 0.08 12.46
C CYS A 99 4.76 0.78 13.82
N GLU A 100 5.99 1.14 14.13
CA GLU A 100 6.34 1.75 15.43
C GLU A 100 6.29 3.29 15.43
N ASN A 101 6.25 3.91 14.25
CA ASN A 101 6.38 5.36 14.09
C ASN A 101 5.17 5.95 13.36
N SER A 102 3.98 5.36 13.56
CA SER A 102 2.76 5.78 12.87
C SER A 102 1.61 5.97 13.83
N HIS A 103 0.86 7.04 13.59
CA HIS A 103 -0.45 7.28 14.17
C HIS A 103 -1.34 7.94 13.11
N PHE A 104 -2.52 7.40 12.90
CA PHE A 104 -3.51 7.92 11.96
C PHE A 104 -4.69 8.51 12.72
N ALA A 105 -5.09 9.73 12.37
CA ALA A 105 -6.17 10.48 12.98
C ALA A 105 -7.43 10.56 12.10
N ASN A 106 -7.28 10.26 10.80
CA ASN A 106 -8.40 10.25 9.86
C ASN A 106 -8.12 9.31 8.66
N PRO A 107 -9.18 8.86 7.95
CA PRO A 107 -9.04 7.91 6.84
C PRO A 107 -8.54 8.55 5.54
N SER A 108 -8.54 9.87 5.43
CA SER A 108 -8.26 10.59 4.18
C SER A 108 -6.80 11.01 4.01
N GLY A 109 -6.09 11.23 5.12
CA GLY A 109 -4.75 11.80 5.14
C GLY A 109 -4.72 13.32 5.13
N LEU A 110 -5.86 13.98 5.41
CA LEU A 110 -5.92 15.42 5.62
C LEU A 110 -5.16 15.84 6.89
N ASN A 111 -4.84 17.12 7.00
CA ASN A 111 -3.96 17.60 8.06
C ASN A 111 -4.57 17.38 9.46
N ASP A 112 -3.77 16.82 10.33
CA ASP A 112 -3.98 16.69 11.76
C ASP A 112 -2.59 16.59 12.40
N ASP A 113 -2.38 17.23 13.54
CA ASP A 113 -1.06 17.28 14.20
C ASP A 113 -0.59 15.89 14.67
N THR A 114 -1.50 14.96 14.86
CA THR A 114 -1.21 13.58 15.26
C THR A 114 -1.14 12.60 14.08
N GLN A 115 -1.52 13.03 12.87
CA GLN A 115 -1.47 12.23 11.64
C GLN A 115 -0.03 12.14 11.11
N LEU A 116 0.74 11.21 11.64
CA LEU A 116 2.16 11.07 11.36
C LEU A 116 2.52 9.61 11.01
N THR A 117 3.48 9.44 10.12
CA THR A 117 4.04 8.13 9.76
C THR A 117 5.50 8.28 9.33
N SER A 118 6.21 7.17 9.17
CA SER A 118 7.55 7.12 8.58
C SER A 118 7.53 6.49 7.18
N VAL A 119 8.58 6.71 6.38
CA VAL A 119 8.72 6.04 5.08
C VAL A 119 8.80 4.53 5.23
N TYR A 120 9.40 4.05 6.33
CA TYR A 120 9.51 2.62 6.63
C TYR A 120 8.13 2.02 6.94
N ASP A 121 7.36 2.64 7.83
CA ASP A 121 6.04 2.14 8.18
C ASP A 121 5.08 2.19 6.99
N MET A 122 5.16 3.25 6.16
CA MET A 122 4.38 3.30 4.91
C MET A 122 4.79 2.20 3.92
N ALA A 123 6.05 1.78 3.90
CA ALA A 123 6.47 0.65 3.09
C ALA A 123 5.92 -0.68 3.63
N LEU A 124 5.85 -0.88 4.95
CA LEU A 124 5.19 -2.03 5.57
C LEU A 124 3.69 -2.07 5.23
N ILE A 125 2.99 -0.95 5.40
CA ILE A 125 1.57 -0.80 5.05
C ILE A 125 1.34 -1.11 3.56
N ALA A 126 2.14 -0.53 2.66
CA ALA A 126 2.02 -0.77 1.24
C ALA A 126 2.35 -2.22 0.86
N SER A 127 3.32 -2.84 1.54
CA SER A 127 3.65 -4.26 1.35
C SER A 127 2.47 -5.16 1.70
N ALA A 128 1.81 -4.93 2.84
CA ALA A 128 0.61 -5.66 3.23
C ALA A 128 -0.54 -5.42 2.23
N ALA A 129 -0.78 -4.16 1.86
CA ALA A 129 -1.83 -3.78 0.93
C ALA A 129 -1.68 -4.46 -0.44
N TYR A 130 -0.48 -4.45 -1.02
CA TYR A 130 -0.26 -5.02 -2.36
C TYR A 130 0.01 -6.54 -2.37
N LYS A 131 0.05 -7.20 -1.20
CA LYS A 131 -0.08 -8.65 -1.07
C LYS A 131 -1.54 -9.12 -1.16
N ASN A 132 -2.51 -8.23 -0.89
CA ASN A 132 -3.93 -8.52 -1.08
C ASN A 132 -4.26 -8.44 -2.59
N ASP A 133 -4.62 -9.57 -3.19
CA ASP A 133 -4.86 -9.69 -4.64
C ASP A 133 -5.99 -8.77 -5.12
N THR A 134 -7.03 -8.58 -4.32
CA THR A 134 -8.16 -7.71 -4.68
C THR A 134 -7.73 -6.25 -4.70
N LEU A 135 -7.01 -5.80 -3.67
CA LEU A 135 -6.50 -4.43 -3.60
C LEU A 135 -5.48 -4.15 -4.70
N LEU A 136 -4.59 -5.11 -4.96
CA LEU A 136 -3.64 -5.00 -6.06
C LEU A 136 -4.35 -4.91 -7.42
N THR A 137 -5.40 -5.71 -7.64
CA THR A 137 -6.20 -5.66 -8.87
C THR A 137 -6.83 -4.29 -9.07
N ILE A 138 -7.50 -3.73 -8.06
CA ILE A 138 -8.08 -2.37 -8.09
C ILE A 138 -7.00 -1.32 -8.38
N SER A 139 -5.83 -1.44 -7.76
CA SER A 139 -4.74 -0.46 -7.89
C SER A 139 -4.00 -0.53 -9.23
N LYS A 140 -4.09 -1.66 -9.95
CA LYS A 140 -3.46 -1.86 -11.28
C LYS A 140 -4.26 -1.26 -12.42
N ASP A 141 -5.57 -1.10 -12.26
CA ASP A 141 -6.44 -0.61 -13.31
C ASP A 141 -6.07 0.83 -13.70
N LYS A 142 -6.12 1.10 -15.01
CA LYS A 142 -5.78 2.41 -15.58
C LYS A 142 -7.00 3.28 -15.81
N SER A 143 -8.18 2.69 -15.73
CA SER A 143 -9.46 3.41 -15.79
C SER A 143 -10.55 2.56 -15.15
N TYR A 144 -11.55 3.24 -14.61
CA TYR A 144 -12.73 2.59 -14.05
C TYR A 144 -13.99 3.39 -14.37
N ARG A 145 -15.09 2.72 -14.71
CA ARG A 145 -16.37 3.34 -14.98
C ARG A 145 -17.22 3.35 -13.71
N LEU A 146 -17.28 4.52 -13.05
CA LEU A 146 -18.20 4.71 -11.93
C LEU A 146 -19.65 4.71 -12.42
N PRO A 147 -20.57 4.11 -11.66
CA PRO A 147 -22.01 4.18 -11.96
C PRO A 147 -22.55 5.61 -11.76
N ALA A 148 -23.86 5.75 -12.03
CA ALA A 148 -24.55 7.03 -11.87
C ALA A 148 -24.52 7.51 -10.40
N THR A 149 -24.35 8.82 -10.24
CA THR A 149 -24.55 9.57 -9.01
C THR A 149 -25.41 10.80 -9.31
N LYS A 150 -25.84 11.54 -8.30
CA LYS A 150 -26.73 12.72 -8.51
C LYS A 150 -26.16 13.72 -9.52
N ASN A 151 -24.85 14.00 -9.42
CA ASN A 151 -24.18 14.96 -10.30
C ASN A 151 -23.54 14.34 -11.55
N ASN A 152 -23.55 13.02 -11.65
CA ASN A 152 -23.05 12.27 -12.82
C ASN A 152 -24.10 11.21 -13.23
N PRO A 153 -25.27 11.60 -13.76
CA PRO A 153 -26.39 10.67 -14.00
C PRO A 153 -26.07 9.58 -15.03
N ASP A 154 -25.11 9.83 -15.91
CA ASP A 154 -24.64 8.84 -16.90
C ASP A 154 -23.42 8.04 -16.39
N GLY A 155 -23.02 8.24 -15.15
CA GLY A 155 -21.75 7.75 -14.62
C GLY A 155 -20.54 8.47 -15.23
N VAL A 156 -19.34 8.18 -14.74
CA VAL A 156 -18.09 8.83 -15.18
C VAL A 156 -16.93 7.85 -15.22
N THR A 157 -16.09 7.95 -16.25
CA THR A 157 -14.83 7.19 -16.29
C THR A 157 -13.74 7.97 -15.56
N ILE A 158 -13.11 7.31 -14.60
CA ILE A 158 -12.01 7.87 -13.80
C ILE A 158 -10.70 7.17 -14.12
N GLN A 159 -9.58 7.84 -13.85
CA GLN A 159 -8.23 7.34 -14.04
C GLN A 159 -7.35 7.70 -12.83
N PRO A 160 -6.27 6.94 -12.57
CA PRO A 160 -5.32 7.28 -11.53
C PRO A 160 -4.65 8.65 -11.76
N GLU A 161 -4.29 9.31 -10.66
CA GLU A 161 -3.51 10.57 -10.70
C GLU A 161 -1.99 10.33 -10.70
N HIS A 162 -1.55 9.10 -10.50
CA HIS A 162 -0.15 8.72 -10.39
C HIS A 162 0.51 8.61 -11.77
N LYS A 163 1.38 9.57 -12.11
CA LYS A 163 1.94 9.69 -13.47
C LYS A 163 2.73 8.48 -13.93
N LEU A 164 3.52 7.81 -13.06
CA LEU A 164 4.27 6.61 -13.46
C LEU A 164 3.35 5.45 -13.87
N LEU A 165 2.07 5.47 -13.47
CA LEU A 165 1.10 4.44 -13.84
C LEU A 165 0.40 4.69 -15.16
N ILE A 166 0.28 5.95 -15.60
CA ILE A 166 -0.57 6.34 -16.73
C ILE A 166 0.24 6.91 -17.91
N THR A 167 1.51 7.24 -17.73
CA THR A 167 2.35 7.76 -18.80
C THR A 167 2.72 6.64 -19.77
N THR A 168 2.37 6.82 -21.04
CA THR A 168 2.65 5.88 -22.15
C THR A 168 3.71 6.41 -23.10
N ASP A 169 3.99 7.71 -23.07
CA ASP A 169 5.04 8.34 -23.87
C ASP A 169 6.42 7.95 -23.30
N THR A 170 7.18 7.19 -24.05
CA THR A 170 8.51 6.68 -23.67
C THR A 170 9.56 7.77 -23.52
N GLU A 171 9.36 8.94 -24.12
CA GLU A 171 10.26 10.09 -24.00
C GLU A 171 9.95 10.95 -22.78
N SER A 172 8.82 10.69 -22.13
CA SER A 172 8.44 11.44 -20.94
C SER A 172 9.32 11.06 -19.75
N PRO A 173 9.77 12.03 -18.93
CA PRO A 173 10.51 11.76 -17.69
C PRO A 173 9.71 10.97 -16.66
N ASN A 174 8.38 10.88 -16.83
CA ASN A 174 7.50 10.10 -15.97
C ASN A 174 7.14 8.72 -16.58
N TYR A 175 7.78 8.30 -17.66
CA TYR A 175 7.63 6.95 -18.18
C TYR A 175 8.41 5.97 -17.31
N TYR A 176 7.73 4.98 -16.73
CA TYR A 176 8.36 3.91 -15.95
C TYR A 176 7.58 2.60 -16.13
N PRO A 177 8.01 1.72 -17.02
CA PRO A 177 7.22 0.55 -17.44
C PRO A 177 7.01 -0.48 -16.33
N TYR A 178 7.78 -0.41 -15.26
CA TYR A 178 7.71 -1.36 -14.15
C TYR A 178 6.73 -0.94 -13.05
N ALA A 179 6.23 0.30 -13.07
CA ALA A 179 5.25 0.77 -12.09
C ALA A 179 3.89 0.06 -12.29
N VAL A 180 3.39 -0.55 -11.24
CA VAL A 180 2.19 -1.39 -11.27
C VAL A 180 1.03 -0.74 -10.50
N ALA A 181 1.30 -0.27 -9.29
CA ALA A 181 0.31 0.34 -8.40
C ALA A 181 0.96 1.46 -7.58
N GLY A 182 0.15 2.28 -6.92
CA GLY A 182 0.67 3.33 -6.07
C GLY A 182 -0.35 4.38 -5.71
N LYS A 183 0.06 5.34 -4.92
CA LYS A 183 -0.77 6.45 -4.47
C LYS A 183 0.03 7.73 -4.32
N THR A 184 -0.50 8.80 -4.87
CA THR A 184 0.00 10.18 -4.67
C THR A 184 -0.62 10.81 -3.44
N GLY A 185 0.08 11.76 -2.83
CA GLY A 185 -0.46 12.59 -1.77
C GLY A 185 0.14 13.98 -1.78
N TYR A 186 -0.66 14.95 -1.37
CA TYR A 186 -0.22 16.33 -1.18
C TYR A 186 -1.11 17.03 -0.15
N THR A 187 -0.49 17.71 0.79
CA THR A 187 -1.06 18.83 1.55
C THR A 187 0.01 19.89 1.72
N SER A 188 -0.36 21.09 2.11
CA SER A 188 0.62 22.16 2.38
C SER A 188 1.61 21.77 3.49
N VAL A 189 1.17 20.99 4.47
CA VAL A 189 2.00 20.49 5.57
C VAL A 189 2.89 19.33 5.12
N ALA A 190 2.33 18.35 4.41
CA ALA A 190 3.07 17.14 4.00
C ALA A 190 4.07 17.41 2.85
N GLY A 191 3.83 18.38 1.98
CA GLY A 191 4.48 18.46 0.67
C GLY A 191 4.04 17.31 -0.23
N GLN A 192 4.82 16.98 -1.25
CA GLN A 192 4.53 15.82 -2.10
C GLN A 192 4.90 14.53 -1.39
N THR A 193 3.98 13.55 -1.43
CA THR A 193 4.19 12.20 -0.95
C THR A 193 3.81 11.21 -2.04
N LEU A 194 4.54 10.10 -2.15
CA LEU A 194 4.32 9.12 -3.20
C LEU A 194 4.68 7.71 -2.70
N VAL A 195 3.80 6.77 -2.94
CA VAL A 195 4.08 5.33 -2.83
C VAL A 195 3.96 4.73 -4.23
N THR A 196 4.96 3.97 -4.64
CA THR A 196 4.95 3.25 -5.91
C THR A 196 5.37 1.81 -5.70
N TYR A 197 4.53 0.89 -6.14
CA TYR A 197 4.81 -0.53 -6.24
C TYR A 197 5.21 -0.86 -7.67
N ALA A 198 6.36 -1.51 -7.82
CA ALA A 198 6.92 -1.86 -9.12
C ALA A 198 7.29 -3.35 -9.17
N ILE A 199 7.16 -3.94 -10.35
CA ILE A 199 7.56 -5.33 -10.64
C ILE A 199 8.49 -5.33 -11.85
N LYS A 200 9.66 -5.94 -11.70
CA LYS A 200 10.62 -6.18 -12.76
C LYS A 200 11.30 -7.54 -12.56
N ASP A 201 11.28 -8.37 -13.59
CA ASP A 201 11.92 -9.70 -13.57
C ASP A 201 11.50 -10.52 -12.32
N ASP A 202 10.19 -10.60 -12.07
CA ASP A 202 9.54 -11.24 -10.91
C ASP A 202 9.91 -10.67 -9.52
N ARG A 203 10.75 -9.64 -9.48
CA ARG A 203 11.05 -8.93 -8.24
C ARG A 203 10.06 -7.79 -8.01
N ARG A 204 9.62 -7.70 -6.77
CA ARG A 204 8.64 -6.71 -6.30
C ARG A 204 9.33 -5.69 -5.41
N GLN A 205 9.07 -4.41 -5.64
CA GLN A 205 9.65 -3.34 -4.85
C GLN A 205 8.62 -2.26 -4.55
N ILE A 206 8.80 -1.60 -3.42
CA ILE A 206 8.01 -0.44 -3.00
C ILE A 206 8.98 0.71 -2.76
N ALA A 207 8.74 1.82 -3.41
CA ALA A 207 9.40 3.09 -3.09
C ALA A 207 8.40 4.02 -2.40
N VAL A 208 8.85 4.65 -1.32
CA VAL A 208 8.08 5.66 -0.57
C VAL A 208 8.89 6.94 -0.50
N THR A 209 8.33 8.02 -1.01
CA THR A 209 8.89 9.38 -0.86
C THR A 209 7.93 10.25 -0.05
N MET A 210 8.44 10.99 0.91
CA MET A 210 7.69 11.90 1.76
C MET A 210 8.40 13.25 1.88
N LYS A 211 7.62 14.31 2.07
CA LYS A 211 8.12 15.68 2.17
C LYS A 211 8.99 16.09 0.96
N SER A 212 8.68 15.56 -0.20
CA SER A 212 9.31 15.90 -1.48
C SER A 212 8.63 17.11 -2.15
N THR A 213 9.09 17.46 -3.34
CA THR A 213 8.59 18.58 -4.13
C THR A 213 7.88 18.09 -5.39
N GLN A 214 7.06 18.96 -5.99
CA GLN A 214 6.40 18.64 -7.25
C GLN A 214 7.40 18.43 -8.41
N ALA A 215 8.58 19.01 -8.31
CA ALA A 215 9.61 18.89 -9.35
C ALA A 215 10.34 17.55 -9.30
N THR A 216 10.48 16.93 -8.13
CA THR A 216 11.41 15.81 -7.93
C THR A 216 10.79 14.50 -7.50
N HIS A 217 9.60 14.48 -6.86
CA HIS A 217 9.06 13.27 -6.23
C HIS A 217 8.95 12.04 -7.16
N TYR A 218 8.64 12.22 -8.45
CA TYR A 218 8.63 11.12 -9.40
C TYR A 218 10.04 10.65 -9.76
N GLN A 219 10.97 11.59 -9.95
CA GLN A 219 12.37 11.26 -10.28
C GLN A 219 13.08 10.60 -9.11
N ASP A 220 12.84 11.10 -7.88
CA ASP A 220 13.33 10.48 -6.66
C ASP A 220 12.82 9.03 -6.54
N THR A 221 11.54 8.81 -6.85
CA THR A 221 10.92 7.48 -6.82
C THR A 221 11.52 6.54 -7.86
N ILE A 222 11.72 6.99 -9.11
CA ILE A 222 12.37 6.21 -10.16
C ILE A 222 13.79 5.82 -9.73
N ALA A 223 14.56 6.78 -9.21
CA ALA A 223 15.92 6.53 -8.76
C ALA A 223 15.99 5.49 -7.62
N LEU A 224 15.04 5.53 -6.68
CA LEU A 224 14.94 4.53 -5.60
C LEU A 224 14.60 3.14 -6.14
N LEU A 225 13.65 3.03 -7.07
CA LEU A 225 13.26 1.76 -7.68
C LEU A 225 14.41 1.19 -8.52
N ASP A 226 15.06 2.01 -9.33
CA ASP A 226 16.22 1.59 -10.14
C ASP A 226 17.39 1.15 -9.25
N PHE A 227 17.66 1.87 -8.16
CA PHE A 227 18.68 1.47 -7.18
C PHE A 227 18.37 0.06 -6.64
N GLY A 228 17.14 -0.18 -6.22
CA GLY A 228 16.73 -1.47 -5.69
C GLY A 228 16.84 -2.60 -6.75
N PHE A 229 16.36 -2.39 -7.97
CA PHE A 229 16.47 -3.38 -9.05
C PHE A 229 17.91 -3.62 -9.51
N LEU A 230 18.76 -2.61 -9.46
CA LEU A 230 20.15 -2.71 -9.88
C LEU A 230 21.04 -3.38 -8.82
N ARG A 231 20.84 -3.04 -7.55
CA ARG A 231 21.78 -3.37 -6.46
C ARG A 231 21.41 -4.59 -5.66
N PHE A 232 20.18 -5.09 -5.76
CA PHE A 232 19.70 -6.24 -5.00
C PHE A 232 19.23 -7.35 -5.93
N GLU A 233 19.20 -8.57 -5.43
CA GLU A 233 18.65 -9.74 -6.11
C GLU A 233 17.92 -10.65 -5.13
N ASN A 234 17.02 -11.48 -5.64
CA ASN A 234 16.39 -12.55 -4.88
C ASN A 234 17.23 -13.81 -5.00
N VAL A 235 17.51 -14.43 -3.86
CA VAL A 235 18.21 -15.72 -3.77
C VAL A 235 17.24 -16.72 -3.16
N ASN A 236 17.12 -17.89 -3.80
CA ASN A 236 16.26 -18.96 -3.30
C ASN A 236 16.87 -19.56 -2.04
N ILE A 237 16.08 -19.67 -0.98
CA ILE A 237 16.55 -20.17 0.32
C ILE A 237 16.84 -21.66 0.23
N SER A 238 15.95 -22.47 -0.37
CA SER A 238 16.10 -23.93 -0.43
C SER A 238 17.28 -24.39 -1.29
N GLU A 239 17.72 -23.58 -2.25
CA GLU A 239 18.89 -23.88 -3.09
C GLU A 239 20.23 -23.55 -2.40
N ASN A 240 20.21 -22.64 -1.44
CA ASN A 240 21.41 -22.13 -0.77
C ASN A 240 21.56 -22.61 0.69
N GLU A 241 20.44 -22.93 1.36
CA GLU A 241 20.43 -23.47 2.71
C GLU A 241 20.19 -24.99 2.67
N THR A 242 21.25 -25.74 2.74
CA THR A 242 21.18 -27.20 2.67
C THR A 242 21.46 -27.89 4.01
N ALA A 243 21.85 -27.15 5.05
CA ALA A 243 22.25 -27.72 6.35
C ALA A 243 21.11 -28.49 7.04
N TYR A 244 19.86 -28.13 6.74
CA TYR A 244 18.68 -28.76 7.35
C TYR A 244 18.12 -29.94 6.55
N THR A 245 18.45 -30.06 5.28
CA THR A 245 17.89 -31.09 4.37
C THR A 245 18.91 -32.03 3.80
N SER A 246 20.21 -31.81 4.08
CA SER A 246 21.30 -32.66 3.62
C SER A 246 22.22 -33.09 4.77
N GLY A 247 22.78 -34.27 4.67
CA GLY A 247 23.69 -34.85 5.68
C GLY A 247 23.07 -36.01 6.44
N ASP A 248 23.91 -36.64 7.26
CA ASP A 248 23.55 -37.86 8.00
C ASP A 248 23.33 -37.60 9.51
N GLN A 249 23.45 -36.32 9.94
CA GLN A 249 23.30 -35.97 11.35
C GLN A 249 21.91 -35.38 11.59
N PRO A 250 21.26 -35.74 12.72
CA PRO A 250 19.99 -35.16 13.10
C PRO A 250 20.08 -33.64 13.26
N VAL A 251 19.06 -32.95 12.80
CA VAL A 251 18.90 -31.49 12.91
C VAL A 251 18.04 -31.16 14.12
N GLN A 252 18.56 -30.30 15.00
CA GLN A 252 17.82 -29.83 16.17
C GLN A 252 16.99 -28.62 15.81
N ILE A 253 15.67 -28.70 16.01
CA ILE A 253 14.72 -27.58 15.79
C ILE A 253 13.90 -27.42 17.08
N GLY A 254 14.14 -26.36 17.84
CA GLY A 254 13.62 -26.22 19.20
C GLY A 254 14.08 -27.38 20.08
N ASP A 255 13.15 -28.02 20.77
CA ASP A 255 13.41 -29.19 21.65
C ASP A 255 13.36 -30.53 20.91
N ASN A 256 13.12 -30.55 19.61
CA ASN A 256 12.95 -31.75 18.81
C ASN A 256 14.15 -32.01 17.89
N SER A 257 14.43 -33.28 17.67
CA SER A 257 15.49 -33.77 16.77
C SER A 257 14.85 -34.46 15.57
N TYR A 258 15.23 -34.05 14.36
CA TYR A 258 14.71 -34.58 13.12
C TYR A 258 15.82 -35.13 12.24
N GLN A 259 15.52 -36.17 11.47
CA GLN A 259 16.44 -36.58 10.40
C GLN A 259 16.30 -35.61 9.22
N PRO A 260 17.39 -35.27 8.52
CA PRO A 260 17.30 -34.39 7.32
C PRO A 260 16.30 -34.91 6.29
N SER A 261 16.12 -36.24 6.17
CA SER A 261 15.11 -36.85 5.28
C SER A 261 13.65 -36.54 5.66
N ASP A 262 13.42 -36.17 6.91
CA ASP A 262 12.07 -35.87 7.43
C ASP A 262 11.71 -34.38 7.28
N LEU A 263 12.67 -33.58 6.82
CA LEU A 263 12.51 -32.12 6.65
C LEU A 263 12.37 -31.77 5.17
N SER A 264 11.54 -30.78 4.91
CA SER A 264 11.41 -30.15 3.60
C SER A 264 11.44 -28.65 3.74
N MET A 265 11.98 -27.95 2.75
CA MET A 265 11.99 -26.49 2.68
C MET A 265 11.01 -26.02 1.62
N ASP A 266 10.41 -24.85 1.86
CA ASP A 266 9.62 -24.16 0.83
C ASP A 266 10.55 -23.77 -0.33
N THR A 267 10.34 -24.42 -1.48
CA THR A 267 11.13 -24.17 -2.70
C THR A 267 10.82 -22.83 -3.35
N SER A 268 9.75 -22.14 -2.94
CA SER A 268 9.39 -20.80 -3.42
C SER A 268 9.93 -19.66 -2.56
N ALA A 269 10.44 -19.98 -1.37
CA ALA A 269 10.94 -18.99 -0.42
C ALA A 269 12.24 -18.35 -0.92
N VAL A 270 12.24 -17.00 -0.95
CA VAL A 270 13.40 -16.21 -1.37
C VAL A 270 13.76 -15.17 -0.32
N ILE A 271 15.05 -14.83 -0.25
CA ILE A 271 15.55 -13.67 0.48
C ILE A 271 16.12 -12.66 -0.51
N THR A 272 15.92 -11.38 -0.25
CA THR A 272 16.53 -10.31 -1.06
C THR A 272 17.83 -9.87 -0.41
N ILE A 273 18.94 -9.98 -1.13
CA ILE A 273 20.27 -9.58 -0.66
C ILE A 273 20.92 -8.59 -1.63
N PRO A 274 21.90 -7.77 -1.19
CA PRO A 274 22.76 -7.02 -2.11
C PRO A 274 23.50 -7.97 -3.08
N LYS A 275 23.63 -7.59 -4.34
CA LYS A 275 24.33 -8.42 -5.36
C LYS A 275 25.83 -8.64 -5.09
N ASP A 276 26.41 -7.80 -4.25
CA ASP A 276 27.81 -7.91 -3.80
C ASP A 276 27.95 -8.64 -2.45
N ALA A 277 26.83 -9.16 -1.89
CA ALA A 277 26.81 -10.02 -0.71
C ALA A 277 26.61 -11.50 -1.10
N SER A 278 26.97 -12.40 -0.21
CA SER A 278 26.73 -13.83 -0.31
C SER A 278 25.55 -14.25 0.58
N PHE A 279 24.82 -15.29 0.19
CA PHE A 279 23.81 -15.90 1.07
C PHE A 279 24.41 -16.35 2.42
N ALA A 280 25.70 -16.72 2.43
CA ALA A 280 26.43 -17.10 3.64
C ALA A 280 26.62 -15.94 4.64
N ASP A 281 26.54 -14.69 4.17
CA ASP A 281 26.66 -13.50 5.02
C ASP A 281 25.33 -13.16 5.71
N ALA A 282 24.23 -13.82 5.35
CA ALA A 282 22.92 -13.58 5.96
C ALA A 282 22.89 -14.12 7.40
N GLU A 283 22.41 -13.29 8.33
CA GLU A 283 22.11 -13.74 9.68
C GLU A 283 20.89 -14.69 9.65
N LYS A 284 21.02 -15.84 10.29
CA LYS A 284 20.00 -16.87 10.30
C LYS A 284 19.53 -17.11 11.73
N THR A 285 18.23 -17.01 11.93
CA THR A 285 17.59 -17.34 13.20
C THR A 285 16.52 -18.39 12.96
N VAL A 286 16.59 -19.50 13.67
CA VAL A 286 15.53 -20.52 13.66
C VAL A 286 14.44 -20.06 14.63
N ILE A 287 13.26 -19.79 14.09
CA ILE A 287 12.05 -19.49 14.87
C ILE A 287 11.15 -20.71 14.76
N THR A 288 10.83 -21.33 15.90
CA THR A 288 9.86 -22.44 15.97
C THR A 288 8.60 -21.92 16.66
N ASP A 289 7.54 -21.75 15.89
CA ASP A 289 6.18 -21.67 16.43
C ASP A 289 5.64 -23.09 16.58
N LEU A 290 5.41 -23.50 17.81
CA LEU A 290 4.75 -24.76 18.15
C LEU A 290 3.31 -24.50 18.57
#